data_2f134b535358d7db3b3727f695a7f2e6
#
_entry.id   2f134b535358d7db3b3727f695a7f2e6
#
_cell.length_a   1.000
_cell.length_b   1.000
_cell.length_c   1.000
_cell.angle_alpha   90.00
_cell.angle_beta   90.00
_cell.angle_gamma   90.00
#
_symmetry.space_group_name_H-M   'P 1'
#
loop_
_entity.id
_entity.type
_entity.pdbx_description
1 polymer ?
#
loop_
_entity_poly.entity_id
_entity_poly.type
_entity_poly.pdbx_seq_one_letter_code
_entity_poly.pdbx_strand_id
1 'polypeptide(L)'
;MRPRAAHEPGKRHASHNYSDALSGLCRQVSATVKLSGTLLNENSMAFATPITPAIGAEIQGLDLRRHLDATTKAWVAEQLVQHKVIFFRDQQISAQQHLEFARQFGQLETHPVNPKDGFPELLVLHNDSDRPPADTAIWHSDVTWRPQPSLGSILIARKVPEVGGDTLFANMEAAYTGLDDSIKAQIDGCNAIHRFEPMRGYLLESGADAEQLAKFEKKYPDVTHPIVRTHPVTGRKSIYVNALFTVGIEGMTDAQAQPLLDKLFATATRPEYQCRFQWRESSIAFWDNRAAQHYATADYYPHERLMERATIEGDTPV
;
A
#
# COMPACT_ATOMS: atom_id res chain seq x y z
N MET A 1 29.05 -10.27 75.09
CA MET A 1 30.18 -9.45 74.61
C MET A 1 30.26 -9.55 73.08
N ARG A 2 29.96 -8.50 72.38
CA ARG A 2 30.13 -8.41 70.96
C ARG A 2 31.36 -7.54 70.67
N PRO A 3 32.20 -7.86 69.65
CA PRO A 3 33.13 -6.87 69.10
C PRO A 3 32.53 -6.14 67.92
N ARG A 4 32.85 -4.85 67.83
CA ARG A 4 32.50 -3.87 66.84
C ARG A 4 33.21 -4.19 65.52
N ALA A 5 32.48 -4.06 64.38
CA ALA A 5 33.03 -4.02 63.05
C ALA A 5 33.48 -2.60 62.67
N ALA A 6 34.62 -2.51 61.97
CA ALA A 6 35.25 -1.30 61.51
C ALA A 6 34.57 -0.75 60.21
N HIS A 7 34.59 0.59 60.14
CA HIS A 7 34.10 1.37 59.03
C HIS A 7 35.19 1.48 57.93
N GLU A 8 34.91 1.08 56.69
CA GLU A 8 35.71 1.43 55.51
C GLU A 8 35.08 2.58 54.72
N PRO A 9 35.89 3.50 54.13
CA PRO A 9 35.37 4.70 53.45
C PRO A 9 35.00 4.43 52.02
N GLY A 10 33.96 5.13 51.60
CA GLY A 10 33.21 5.00 50.36
C GLY A 10 34.00 5.07 49.04
N LYS A 11 33.63 4.22 48.11
CA LYS A 11 33.92 4.34 46.68
C LYS A 11 32.97 5.36 46.05
N ARG A 12 33.55 6.43 45.52
CA ARG A 12 32.83 7.41 44.70
C ARG A 12 32.37 6.75 43.37
N HIS A 13 31.11 6.68 43.12
CA HIS A 13 30.56 6.38 41.78
C HIS A 13 30.88 7.54 40.86
N ALA A 14 31.67 7.29 39.82
CA ALA A 14 31.84 8.18 38.71
C ALA A 14 30.57 8.09 37.83
N SER A 15 29.75 9.12 37.87
CA SER A 15 28.68 9.34 36.92
C SER A 15 29.32 9.67 35.55
N HIS A 16 29.44 8.69 34.67
CA HIS A 16 29.81 8.94 33.30
C HIS A 16 28.61 9.57 32.60
N ASN A 17 28.79 10.81 32.16
CA ASN A 17 27.82 11.57 31.37
C ASN A 17 27.58 10.86 30.04
N TYR A 18 26.42 10.26 29.88
CA TYR A 18 25.93 9.71 28.60
C TYR A 18 25.79 10.76 27.51
N SER A 19 25.75 12.04 27.87
CA SER A 19 25.66 13.20 26.95
C SER A 19 26.94 13.40 26.12
N ASP A 20 28.11 13.11 26.66
CA ASP A 20 29.38 13.35 25.96
C ASP A 20 29.73 12.24 24.97
N ALA A 21 29.19 11.04 25.12
CA ALA A 21 29.36 9.94 24.16
C ALA A 21 28.53 10.17 22.90
N LEU A 22 27.36 10.81 23.00
CA LEU A 22 26.51 11.13 21.86
C LEU A 22 27.03 12.34 21.07
N SER A 23 27.67 13.31 21.73
CA SER A 23 28.25 14.49 21.07
C SER A 23 29.55 14.18 20.31
N GLY A 24 30.28 13.15 20.70
CA GLY A 24 31.47 12.65 20.00
C GLY A 24 31.14 11.84 18.74
N LEU A 25 30.04 11.09 18.72
CA LEU A 25 29.59 10.36 17.54
C LEU A 25 29.08 11.28 16.41
N CYS A 26 28.53 12.44 16.77
CA CYS A 26 28.00 13.40 15.79
C CYS A 26 29.08 14.13 14.97
N ARG A 27 30.33 14.12 15.36
CA ARG A 27 31.39 14.91 14.69
C ARG A 27 32.29 14.16 13.73
N GLN A 28 32.14 12.84 13.56
CA GLN A 28 33.02 12.04 12.70
C GLN A 28 32.35 11.15 11.67
N VAL A 29 31.03 11.25 11.46
CA VAL A 29 30.34 10.39 10.48
C VAL A 29 29.63 11.24 9.44
N SER A 30 30.34 11.53 8.34
CA SER A 30 29.73 11.87 7.06
C SER A 30 29.09 10.60 6.44
N ALA A 31 28.36 9.83 7.24
CA ALA A 31 27.69 8.60 6.82
C ALA A 31 26.30 8.56 7.47
N THR A 32 25.29 8.39 6.64
CA THR A 32 23.92 8.13 7.06
C THR A 32 23.86 6.81 7.84
N VAL A 33 23.46 6.84 9.11
CA VAL A 33 23.28 5.64 9.92
C VAL A 33 21.82 5.19 9.79
N LYS A 34 21.65 3.95 9.29
CA LYS A 34 20.36 3.31 9.13
C LYS A 34 20.15 2.34 10.30
N LEU A 35 19.30 2.71 11.24
CA LEU A 35 18.74 1.80 12.25
C LEU A 35 17.40 1.28 11.74
N SER A 36 17.01 0.05 12.07
CA SER A 36 15.69 -0.49 11.69
C SER A 36 14.59 0.51 12.06
N GLY A 37 13.83 0.97 11.04
CA GLY A 37 12.75 1.94 11.21
C GLY A 37 13.17 3.40 11.38
N THR A 38 14.48 3.73 11.44
CA THR A 38 14.96 5.11 11.60
C THR A 38 16.04 5.43 10.56
N LEU A 39 15.93 6.60 9.95
CA LEU A 39 16.92 7.20 9.05
C LEU A 39 17.48 8.45 9.72
N LEU A 40 18.80 8.51 9.87
CA LEU A 40 19.51 9.69 10.33
C LEU A 40 20.34 10.24 9.18
N ASN A 41 20.11 11.49 8.77
CA ASN A 41 20.96 12.24 7.88
C ASN A 41 21.32 13.60 8.50
N GLU A 42 22.24 14.34 7.88
CA GLU A 42 22.77 15.61 8.45
C GLU A 42 21.69 16.68 8.69
N ASN A 43 20.50 16.56 8.08
CA ASN A 43 19.45 17.58 8.10
C ASN A 43 18.09 17.09 8.61
N SER A 44 17.88 15.76 8.80
CA SER A 44 16.60 15.23 9.28
C SER A 44 16.74 13.87 9.91
N MET A 45 15.87 13.59 10.85
CA MET A 45 15.62 12.26 11.39
C MET A 45 14.25 11.83 10.90
N ALA A 46 14.23 10.83 10.02
CA ALA A 46 12.99 10.20 9.59
C ALA A 46 12.84 8.84 10.29
N PHE A 47 11.61 8.50 10.67
CA PHE A 47 11.32 7.22 11.30
C PHE A 47 9.93 6.71 10.92
N ALA A 48 9.79 5.39 10.97
CA ALA A 48 8.55 4.68 10.70
C ALA A 48 7.95 4.17 12.02
N THR A 49 6.68 4.52 12.26
CA THR A 49 5.92 4.00 13.41
C THR A 49 4.88 3.02 12.88
N PRO A 50 5.00 1.70 13.16
CA PRO A 50 4.01 0.72 12.74
C PRO A 50 2.63 1.04 13.31
N ILE A 51 1.58 0.88 12.48
CA ILE A 51 0.18 1.02 12.89
C ILE A 51 -0.33 -0.30 13.48
N THR A 52 -0.01 -1.41 12.81
CA THR A 52 -0.30 -2.76 13.29
C THR A 52 0.94 -3.65 13.14
N PRO A 53 1.01 -4.81 13.82
CA PRO A 53 2.11 -5.74 13.64
C PRO A 53 2.23 -6.29 12.21
N ALA A 54 1.12 -6.36 11.46
CA ALA A 54 1.06 -7.00 10.17
C ALA A 54 1.29 -6.04 9.00
N ILE A 55 0.78 -4.80 9.09
CA ILE A 55 0.71 -3.88 7.95
C ILE A 55 0.57 -2.44 8.41
N GLY A 56 1.13 -1.53 7.62
CA GLY A 56 1.00 -0.09 7.78
C GLY A 56 2.01 0.53 8.73
N ALA A 57 2.62 1.63 8.30
CA ALA A 57 3.43 2.49 9.16
C ALA A 57 3.25 3.97 8.81
N GLU A 58 3.22 4.84 9.81
CA GLU A 58 3.33 6.28 9.60
C GLU A 58 4.79 6.69 9.52
N ILE A 59 5.13 7.42 8.45
CA ILE A 59 6.46 7.98 8.21
C ILE A 59 6.46 9.42 8.72
N GLN A 60 7.42 9.74 9.57
CA GLN A 60 7.60 11.04 10.18
C GLN A 60 8.98 11.62 9.84
N GLY A 61 9.12 12.94 9.91
CA GLY A 61 10.39 13.63 9.67
C GLY A 61 10.75 13.85 8.20
N LEU A 62 9.82 13.60 7.25
CA LEU A 62 10.01 13.89 5.82
C LEU A 62 9.08 15.00 5.35
N ASP A 63 9.62 15.89 4.51
CA ASP A 63 8.89 16.92 3.76
C ASP A 63 8.88 16.54 2.28
N LEU A 64 7.75 16.04 1.78
CA LEU A 64 7.60 15.57 0.40
C LEU A 64 7.53 16.69 -0.65
N ARG A 65 7.60 17.97 -0.26
CA ARG A 65 7.82 19.08 -1.17
C ARG A 65 9.24 19.09 -1.74
N ARG A 66 10.16 18.35 -1.12
CA ARG A 66 11.56 18.26 -1.50
C ARG A 66 11.86 16.96 -2.21
N HIS A 67 12.77 17.02 -3.16
CA HIS A 67 13.32 15.81 -3.76
C HIS A 67 14.08 15.00 -2.71
N LEU A 68 13.80 13.70 -2.61
CA LEU A 68 14.51 12.82 -1.68
C LEU A 68 15.90 12.50 -2.23
N ASP A 69 16.92 12.58 -1.40
CA ASP A 69 18.23 12.05 -1.75
C ASP A 69 18.17 10.52 -1.92
N ALA A 70 19.22 9.95 -2.52
CA ALA A 70 19.25 8.53 -2.85
C ALA A 70 19.10 7.62 -1.62
N THR A 71 19.63 8.01 -0.48
CA THR A 71 19.57 7.24 0.77
C THR A 71 18.15 7.29 1.36
N THR A 72 17.56 8.47 1.42
CA THR A 72 16.19 8.67 1.89
C THR A 72 15.18 7.96 1.00
N LYS A 73 15.34 8.05 -0.33
CA LYS A 73 14.51 7.30 -1.30
C LYS A 73 14.61 5.80 -1.08
N ALA A 74 15.83 5.25 -0.94
CA ALA A 74 16.03 3.82 -0.70
C ALA A 74 15.39 3.37 0.62
N TRP A 75 15.50 4.18 1.67
CA TRP A 75 14.87 3.90 2.96
C TRP A 75 13.33 3.92 2.85
N VAL A 76 12.74 4.90 2.16
CA VAL A 76 11.27 4.95 1.92
C VAL A 76 10.81 3.71 1.17
N ALA A 77 11.54 3.29 0.12
CA ALA A 77 11.22 2.08 -0.64
C ALA A 77 11.31 0.81 0.24
N GLU A 78 12.28 0.73 1.16
CA GLU A 78 12.40 -0.36 2.12
C GLU A 78 11.22 -0.36 3.11
N GLN A 79 10.82 0.82 3.64
CA GLN A 79 9.66 0.91 4.53
C GLN A 79 8.36 0.48 3.80
N LEU A 80 8.18 0.86 2.53
CA LEU A 80 7.06 0.41 1.71
C LEU A 80 7.02 -1.12 1.61
N VAL A 81 8.12 -1.73 1.24
CA VAL A 81 8.23 -3.19 1.11
C VAL A 81 8.05 -3.90 2.46
N GLN A 82 8.56 -3.34 3.55
CA GLN A 82 8.43 -3.90 4.90
C GLN A 82 6.99 -3.84 5.40
N HIS A 83 6.33 -2.68 5.26
CA HIS A 83 5.03 -2.40 5.85
C HIS A 83 3.86 -2.52 4.88
N LYS A 84 4.09 -2.75 3.57
CA LYS A 84 3.11 -2.88 2.48
C LYS A 84 2.32 -1.61 2.16
N VAL A 85 2.11 -0.75 3.15
CA VAL A 85 1.58 0.60 3.00
C VAL A 85 2.25 1.52 4.02
N ILE A 86 2.63 2.70 3.55
CA ILE A 86 3.20 3.76 4.39
C ILE A 86 2.37 5.03 4.24
N PHE A 87 2.28 5.78 5.33
CA PHE A 87 1.45 6.96 5.43
C PHE A 87 2.29 8.17 5.82
N PHE A 88 1.93 9.32 5.27
CA PHE A 88 2.54 10.60 5.61
C PHE A 88 1.42 11.56 5.99
N ARG A 89 1.56 12.25 7.12
CA ARG A 89 0.63 13.28 7.58
C ARG A 89 1.12 14.67 7.17
N ASP A 90 0.18 15.60 7.10
CA ASP A 90 0.43 17.05 6.96
C ASP A 90 1.29 17.44 5.74
N GLN A 91 1.16 16.71 4.64
CA GLN A 91 1.91 16.92 3.40
C GLN A 91 1.19 17.87 2.46
N GLN A 92 1.35 19.17 2.68
CA GLN A 92 0.78 20.23 1.82
C GLN A 92 1.60 20.36 0.53
N ILE A 93 1.44 19.40 -0.39
CA ILE A 93 2.14 19.36 -1.66
C ILE A 93 1.21 19.72 -2.83
N SER A 94 1.76 20.41 -3.84
CA SER A 94 1.08 20.68 -5.11
C SER A 94 0.93 19.39 -5.95
N ALA A 95 0.12 19.44 -7.02
CA ALA A 95 0.01 18.36 -8.00
C ALA A 95 1.38 18.02 -8.65
N GLN A 96 2.16 19.05 -8.98
CA GLN A 96 3.51 18.88 -9.52
C GLN A 96 4.44 18.16 -8.53
N GLN A 97 4.45 18.56 -7.26
CA GLN A 97 5.26 17.91 -6.21
C GLN A 97 4.81 16.48 -5.93
N HIS A 98 3.49 16.19 -6.00
CA HIS A 98 2.96 14.85 -5.90
C HIS A 98 3.54 13.94 -7.00
N LEU A 99 3.53 14.39 -8.26
CA LEU A 99 4.13 13.65 -9.38
C LEU A 99 5.64 13.53 -9.25
N GLU A 100 6.35 14.58 -8.82
CA GLU A 100 7.80 14.55 -8.60
C GLU A 100 8.19 13.53 -7.53
N PHE A 101 7.43 13.43 -6.45
CA PHE A 101 7.61 12.40 -5.43
C PHE A 101 7.38 11.01 -6.01
N ALA A 102 6.26 10.80 -6.72
CA ALA A 102 5.90 9.50 -7.27
C ALA A 102 6.91 9.00 -8.33
N ARG A 103 7.37 9.88 -9.23
CA ARG A 103 8.38 9.55 -10.27
C ARG A 103 9.71 9.06 -9.71
N GLN A 104 10.01 9.33 -8.45
CA GLN A 104 11.22 8.79 -7.83
C GLN A 104 11.19 7.27 -7.67
N PHE A 105 9.99 6.65 -7.68
CA PHE A 105 9.80 5.21 -7.46
C PHE A 105 9.50 4.43 -8.75
N GLY A 106 9.27 5.10 -9.86
CA GLY A 106 9.05 4.47 -11.16
C GLY A 106 8.38 5.39 -12.18
N GLN A 107 8.13 4.86 -13.37
CA GLN A 107 7.36 5.52 -14.41
C GLN A 107 5.88 5.57 -13.97
N LEU A 108 5.22 6.68 -14.29
CA LEU A 108 3.82 6.86 -13.92
C LEU A 108 2.89 6.50 -15.08
N GLU A 109 1.77 5.91 -14.73
CA GLU A 109 0.67 5.66 -15.67
C GLU A 109 -0.06 6.96 -16.00
N THR A 110 -0.56 7.08 -17.24
CA THR A 110 -1.53 8.10 -17.62
C THR A 110 -2.95 7.54 -17.49
N HIS A 111 -3.86 8.34 -16.96
CA HIS A 111 -5.24 7.91 -16.76
C HIS A 111 -6.15 8.42 -17.87
N PRO A 112 -6.81 7.51 -18.64
CA PRO A 112 -7.73 7.92 -19.70
C PRO A 112 -9.07 8.44 -19.18
N VAL A 113 -9.38 8.15 -17.90
CA VAL A 113 -10.64 8.53 -17.24
C VAL A 113 -10.32 9.44 -16.06
N ASN A 114 -11.01 10.58 -15.97
CA ASN A 114 -10.87 11.57 -14.88
C ASN A 114 -9.43 12.00 -14.56
N PRO A 115 -8.57 12.30 -15.57
CA PRO A 115 -7.28 12.89 -15.28
C PRO A 115 -7.46 14.30 -14.71
N LYS A 116 -6.53 14.72 -13.87
CA LYS A 116 -6.48 16.11 -13.41
C LYS A 116 -6.07 17.03 -14.56
N ASP A 117 -6.75 18.17 -14.72
CA ASP A 117 -6.41 19.16 -15.74
C ASP A 117 -4.94 19.57 -15.66
N GLY A 118 -4.22 19.42 -16.78
CA GLY A 118 -2.79 19.70 -16.88
C GLY A 118 -1.86 18.63 -16.30
N PHE A 119 -2.42 17.54 -15.73
CA PHE A 119 -1.64 16.46 -15.08
C PHE A 119 -2.25 15.10 -15.43
N PRO A 120 -1.99 14.57 -16.63
CA PRO A 120 -2.61 13.32 -17.08
C PRO A 120 -2.24 12.08 -16.27
N GLU A 121 -1.18 12.13 -15.50
CA GLU A 121 -0.77 11.04 -14.59
C GLU A 121 -1.44 11.09 -13.20
N LEU A 122 -2.28 12.12 -12.94
CA LEU A 122 -3.08 12.19 -11.70
C LEU A 122 -4.53 11.83 -11.99
N LEU A 123 -5.00 10.74 -11.40
CA LEU A 123 -6.42 10.37 -11.35
C LEU A 123 -7.12 11.16 -10.26
N VAL A 124 -8.22 11.84 -10.60
CA VAL A 124 -9.08 12.53 -9.63
C VAL A 124 -10.23 11.61 -9.22
N LEU A 125 -10.33 11.35 -7.91
CA LEU A 125 -11.42 10.61 -7.28
C LEU A 125 -12.25 11.62 -6.47
N HIS A 126 -13.36 12.06 -7.05
CA HIS A 126 -14.22 13.10 -6.47
C HIS A 126 -15.65 12.59 -6.32
N ASN A 127 -16.11 12.55 -5.09
CA ASN A 127 -17.47 12.17 -4.72
C ASN A 127 -18.12 13.29 -3.90
N ASP A 128 -19.40 13.48 -4.08
CA ASP A 128 -20.26 14.44 -3.37
C ASP A 128 -21.72 14.02 -3.49
N SER A 129 -22.68 14.87 -3.14
CA SER A 129 -24.11 14.60 -3.25
C SER A 129 -24.57 14.25 -4.67
N ASP A 130 -23.91 14.79 -5.69
CA ASP A 130 -24.28 14.61 -7.11
C ASP A 130 -23.46 13.47 -7.77
N ARG A 131 -22.38 13.06 -7.12
CA ARG A 131 -21.44 12.04 -7.60
C ARG A 131 -21.21 11.00 -6.51
N PRO A 132 -22.12 10.03 -6.36
CA PRO A 132 -21.97 8.95 -5.38
C PRO A 132 -20.66 8.17 -5.60
N PRO A 133 -20.06 7.61 -4.55
CA PRO A 133 -18.91 6.74 -4.69
C PRO A 133 -19.27 5.54 -5.59
N ALA A 134 -18.34 5.23 -6.50
CA ALA A 134 -18.43 3.97 -7.26
C ALA A 134 -18.31 2.78 -6.29
N ASP A 135 -18.70 1.59 -6.75
CA ASP A 135 -18.62 0.34 -6.00
C ASP A 135 -17.14 -0.10 -5.79
N THR A 136 -16.39 0.71 -5.04
CA THR A 136 -15.00 0.45 -4.66
C THR A 136 -14.89 -0.12 -3.24
N ALA A 137 -16.02 -0.33 -2.57
CA ALA A 137 -16.12 -1.02 -1.29
C ALA A 137 -15.99 -2.55 -1.48
N ILE A 138 -14.95 -2.95 -2.21
CA ILE A 138 -14.59 -4.35 -2.50
C ILE A 138 -13.07 -4.48 -2.31
N TRP A 139 -12.62 -5.56 -1.65
CA TRP A 139 -11.20 -5.83 -1.48
C TRP A 139 -10.52 -6.10 -2.82
N HIS A 140 -9.49 -5.32 -3.14
CA HIS A 140 -8.75 -5.46 -4.40
C HIS A 140 -7.30 -4.95 -4.31
N SER A 141 -6.48 -5.46 -5.22
CA SER A 141 -5.26 -4.82 -5.69
C SER A 141 -5.57 -4.12 -7.01
N ASP A 142 -4.98 -2.94 -7.23
CA ASP A 142 -5.27 -2.11 -8.41
C ASP A 142 -4.91 -2.83 -9.72
N VAL A 143 -5.80 -2.70 -10.71
CA VAL A 143 -5.61 -3.01 -12.13
C VAL A 143 -5.04 -4.40 -12.44
N THR A 144 -5.36 -5.41 -11.62
CA THR A 144 -4.87 -6.80 -11.84
C THR A 144 -5.41 -7.45 -13.12
N TRP A 145 -6.37 -6.79 -13.80
CA TRP A 145 -6.83 -7.16 -15.14
C TRP A 145 -5.85 -6.80 -16.26
N ARG A 146 -4.70 -6.15 -15.95
CA ARG A 146 -3.64 -5.84 -16.93
C ARG A 146 -2.55 -6.91 -16.91
N PRO A 147 -1.86 -7.18 -18.05
CA PRO A 147 -0.70 -8.06 -18.08
C PRO A 147 0.43 -7.62 -17.16
N GLN A 148 0.56 -6.31 -16.97
CA GLN A 148 1.50 -5.67 -16.03
C GLN A 148 0.70 -4.74 -15.12
N PRO A 149 0.21 -5.25 -13.97
CA PRO A 149 -0.45 -4.42 -12.97
C PRO A 149 0.52 -3.43 -12.34
N SER A 150 -0.02 -2.36 -11.71
CA SER A 150 0.80 -1.34 -11.08
C SER A 150 1.68 -1.90 -9.96
N LEU A 151 2.88 -1.31 -9.80
CA LEU A 151 3.75 -1.53 -8.64
C LEU A 151 3.05 -1.06 -7.36
N GLY A 152 2.46 0.11 -7.41
CA GLY A 152 1.81 0.75 -6.29
C GLY A 152 1.18 2.07 -6.67
N SER A 153 0.48 2.68 -5.73
CA SER A 153 -0.16 3.97 -5.93
C SER A 153 0.12 4.89 -4.75
N ILE A 154 0.19 6.19 -5.04
CA ILE A 154 0.35 7.27 -4.08
C ILE A 154 -0.92 8.12 -4.13
N LEU A 155 -1.70 8.08 -3.06
CA LEU A 155 -2.99 8.75 -2.92
C LEU A 155 -2.89 9.86 -1.90
N ILE A 156 -3.26 11.09 -2.31
CA ILE A 156 -3.32 12.24 -1.41
C ILE A 156 -4.77 12.65 -1.17
N ALA A 157 -5.10 12.99 0.07
CA ALA A 157 -6.37 13.56 0.46
C ALA A 157 -6.36 15.09 0.26
N ARG A 158 -7.24 15.61 -0.61
CA ARG A 158 -7.45 17.05 -0.82
C ARG A 158 -8.60 17.58 -0.01
N LYS A 159 -9.69 16.80 0.07
CA LYS A 159 -10.84 17.07 0.92
C LYS A 159 -11.39 15.75 1.45
N VAL A 160 -11.71 15.70 2.72
CA VAL A 160 -12.26 14.52 3.36
C VAL A 160 -13.39 14.90 4.29
N PRO A 161 -14.39 14.03 4.49
CA PRO A 161 -15.44 14.24 5.47
C PRO A 161 -14.86 14.18 6.90
N GLU A 162 -15.57 14.74 7.87
CA GLU A 162 -15.18 14.66 9.28
C GLU A 162 -15.21 13.23 9.82
N VAL A 163 -16.14 12.41 9.30
CA VAL A 163 -16.34 11.01 9.69
C VAL A 163 -16.56 10.16 8.45
N GLY A 164 -15.96 8.97 8.44
CA GLY A 164 -16.07 8.02 7.33
C GLY A 164 -15.04 8.27 6.21
N GLY A 165 -15.18 7.52 5.12
CA GLY A 165 -14.28 7.60 3.97
C GLY A 165 -12.89 7.03 4.21
N ASP A 166 -12.72 6.20 5.24
CA ASP A 166 -11.47 5.52 5.57
C ASP A 166 -11.05 4.55 4.47
N THR A 167 -9.80 4.13 4.49
CA THR A 167 -9.30 3.04 3.65
C THR A 167 -8.70 1.95 4.54
N LEU A 168 -9.12 0.70 4.30
CA LEU A 168 -8.53 -0.48 4.91
C LEU A 168 -7.50 -1.07 3.96
N PHE A 169 -6.40 -1.59 4.51
CA PHE A 169 -5.35 -2.29 3.77
C PHE A 169 -5.13 -3.65 4.41
N ALA A 170 -4.90 -4.68 3.58
CA ALA A 170 -4.66 -6.06 4.02
C ALA A 170 -3.32 -6.57 3.49
N ASN A 171 -2.53 -7.22 4.36
CA ASN A 171 -1.25 -7.85 4.03
C ASN A 171 -1.47 -9.24 3.43
N MET A 172 -1.29 -9.37 2.12
CA MET A 172 -1.52 -10.63 1.41
C MET A 172 -0.37 -11.64 1.54
N GLU A 173 0.82 -11.20 2.00
CA GLU A 173 1.90 -12.11 2.41
C GLU A 173 1.55 -12.80 3.74
N ALA A 174 1.01 -12.04 4.72
CA ALA A 174 0.54 -12.60 5.98
C ALA A 174 -0.67 -13.53 5.75
N ALA A 175 -1.58 -13.13 4.85
CA ALA A 175 -2.72 -13.94 4.43
C ALA A 175 -2.26 -15.28 3.84
N TYR A 176 -1.29 -15.29 2.93
CA TYR A 176 -0.70 -16.53 2.38
C TYR A 176 -0.05 -17.38 3.46
N THR A 177 0.74 -16.76 4.34
CA THR A 177 1.43 -17.48 5.42
C THR A 177 0.44 -18.20 6.35
N GLY A 178 -0.69 -17.56 6.64
CA GLY A 178 -1.75 -18.07 7.52
C GLY A 178 -2.74 -19.03 6.87
N LEU A 179 -2.58 -19.39 5.58
CA LEU A 179 -3.36 -20.44 4.96
C LEU A 179 -2.98 -21.81 5.48
N ASP A 180 -3.96 -22.71 5.53
CA ASP A 180 -3.74 -24.14 5.77
C ASP A 180 -2.89 -24.73 4.63
N ASP A 181 -2.02 -25.70 4.95
CA ASP A 181 -1.15 -26.34 3.97
C ASP A 181 -1.95 -27.08 2.87
N SER A 182 -3.13 -27.59 3.20
CA SER A 182 -4.05 -28.18 2.22
C SER A 182 -4.55 -27.17 1.18
N ILE A 183 -4.77 -25.92 1.55
CA ILE A 183 -5.15 -24.85 0.63
C ILE A 183 -3.94 -24.43 -0.20
N LYS A 184 -2.77 -24.25 0.45
CA LYS A 184 -1.52 -23.92 -0.26
C LYS A 184 -1.22 -24.95 -1.36
N ALA A 185 -1.38 -26.26 -1.06
CA ALA A 185 -1.18 -27.33 -2.03
C ALA A 185 -2.18 -27.31 -3.20
N GLN A 186 -3.41 -26.81 -2.98
CA GLN A 186 -4.41 -26.70 -4.05
C GLN A 186 -4.15 -25.52 -5.00
N ILE A 187 -3.49 -24.47 -4.52
CA ILE A 187 -3.26 -23.22 -5.31
C ILE A 187 -1.82 -23.14 -5.86
N ASP A 188 -0.93 -24.03 -5.43
CA ASP A 188 0.46 -24.03 -5.88
C ASP A 188 0.56 -24.27 -7.38
N GLY A 189 1.21 -23.37 -8.11
CA GLY A 189 1.33 -23.41 -9.56
C GLY A 189 0.04 -23.11 -10.34
N CYS A 190 -1.07 -22.76 -9.67
CA CYS A 190 -2.31 -22.39 -10.34
C CYS A 190 -2.32 -20.92 -10.75
N ASN A 191 -2.95 -20.63 -11.91
CA ASN A 191 -3.20 -19.29 -12.40
C ASN A 191 -4.68 -18.92 -12.23
N ALA A 192 -4.94 -17.68 -11.83
CA ALA A 192 -6.26 -17.09 -11.79
C ALA A 192 -6.52 -16.24 -13.03
N ILE A 193 -7.76 -16.19 -13.48
CA ILE A 193 -8.22 -15.38 -14.61
C ILE A 193 -8.72 -14.04 -14.05
N HIS A 194 -8.16 -12.96 -14.56
CA HIS A 194 -8.53 -11.58 -14.19
C HIS A 194 -9.16 -10.86 -15.37
N ARG A 195 -10.23 -10.11 -15.08
CA ARG A 195 -11.03 -9.38 -16.07
C ARG A 195 -11.32 -7.96 -15.58
N PHE A 196 -11.45 -7.02 -16.52
CA PHE A 196 -11.91 -5.67 -16.19
C PHE A 196 -13.44 -5.65 -15.98
N GLU A 197 -13.89 -6.45 -14.99
CA GLU A 197 -15.30 -6.72 -14.70
C GLU A 197 -16.11 -5.47 -14.34
N PRO A 198 -15.60 -4.49 -13.55
CA PRO A 198 -16.36 -3.28 -13.24
C PRO A 198 -16.76 -2.49 -14.50
N MET A 199 -15.88 -2.38 -15.50
CA MET A 199 -16.20 -1.69 -16.75
C MET A 199 -17.12 -2.52 -17.62
N ARG A 200 -16.95 -3.83 -17.65
CA ARG A 200 -17.82 -4.75 -18.37
C ARG A 200 -19.24 -4.70 -17.82
N GLY A 201 -19.39 -4.75 -16.50
CA GLY A 201 -20.67 -4.60 -15.81
C GLY A 201 -21.35 -3.26 -16.12
N TYR A 202 -20.61 -2.15 -16.05
CA TYR A 202 -21.10 -0.84 -16.41
C TYR A 202 -21.62 -0.78 -17.87
N LEU A 203 -20.89 -1.38 -18.82
CA LEU A 203 -21.34 -1.43 -20.22
C LEU A 203 -22.65 -2.22 -20.37
N LEU A 204 -22.78 -3.37 -19.70
CA LEU A 204 -24.00 -4.18 -19.71
C LEU A 204 -25.20 -3.42 -19.13
N GLU A 205 -25.04 -2.78 -17.99
CA GLU A 205 -26.07 -1.98 -17.32
C GLU A 205 -26.47 -0.74 -18.15
N SER A 206 -25.53 -0.17 -18.90
CA SER A 206 -25.77 0.95 -19.82
C SER A 206 -26.43 0.52 -21.13
N GLY A 207 -26.73 -0.78 -21.31
CA GLY A 207 -27.41 -1.32 -22.48
C GLY A 207 -26.48 -1.51 -23.70
N ALA A 208 -25.19 -1.72 -23.49
CA ALA A 208 -24.25 -2.02 -24.56
C ALA A 208 -24.66 -3.27 -25.34
N ASP A 209 -24.63 -3.18 -26.67
CA ASP A 209 -24.90 -4.29 -27.56
C ASP A 209 -23.71 -5.29 -27.65
N ALA A 210 -23.93 -6.42 -28.32
CA ALA A 210 -22.92 -7.47 -28.48
C ALA A 210 -21.66 -6.98 -29.20
N GLU A 211 -21.80 -6.03 -30.15
CA GLU A 211 -20.65 -5.48 -30.90
C GLU A 211 -19.77 -4.59 -29.96
N GLN A 212 -20.42 -3.76 -29.16
CA GLN A 212 -19.74 -2.91 -28.17
C GLN A 212 -19.00 -3.75 -27.12
N LEU A 213 -19.63 -4.81 -26.61
CA LEU A 213 -18.99 -5.75 -25.69
C LEU A 213 -17.80 -6.47 -26.34
N ALA A 214 -17.95 -6.96 -27.59
CA ALA A 214 -16.87 -7.62 -28.30
C ALA A 214 -15.67 -6.67 -28.56
N LYS A 215 -15.92 -5.38 -28.85
CA LYS A 215 -14.88 -4.36 -28.98
C LYS A 215 -14.17 -4.11 -27.66
N PHE A 216 -14.91 -4.07 -26.56
CA PHE A 216 -14.35 -3.92 -25.22
C PHE A 216 -13.47 -5.11 -24.86
N GLU A 217 -13.96 -6.33 -24.99
CA GLU A 217 -13.25 -7.57 -24.68
C GLU A 217 -11.99 -7.76 -25.56
N LYS A 218 -12.04 -7.32 -26.82
CA LYS A 218 -10.86 -7.28 -27.69
C LYS A 218 -9.80 -6.27 -27.21
N LYS A 219 -10.23 -5.13 -26.66
CA LYS A 219 -9.34 -4.09 -26.14
C LYS A 219 -8.76 -4.44 -24.79
N TYR A 220 -9.52 -5.13 -23.96
CA TYR A 220 -9.19 -5.54 -22.59
C TYR A 220 -9.47 -7.03 -22.43
N PRO A 221 -8.65 -7.90 -23.05
CA PRO A 221 -8.82 -9.35 -22.92
C PRO A 221 -8.55 -9.79 -21.48
N ASP A 222 -9.14 -10.93 -21.11
CA ASP A 222 -8.81 -11.59 -19.86
C ASP A 222 -7.31 -11.88 -19.82
N VAL A 223 -6.73 -11.77 -18.64
CA VAL A 223 -5.32 -12.10 -18.38
C VAL A 223 -5.23 -13.15 -17.28
N THR A 224 -4.15 -13.91 -17.28
CA THR A 224 -3.87 -14.86 -16.20
C THR A 224 -2.68 -14.41 -15.38
N HIS A 225 -2.79 -14.57 -14.06
CA HIS A 225 -1.72 -14.32 -13.10
C HIS A 225 -1.64 -15.50 -12.13
N PRO A 226 -0.46 -15.80 -11.56
CA PRO A 226 -0.35 -16.81 -10.52
C PRO A 226 -1.24 -16.44 -9.32
N ILE A 227 -1.97 -17.42 -8.78
CA ILE A 227 -2.73 -17.21 -7.52
C ILE A 227 -1.78 -16.84 -6.38
N VAL A 228 -0.59 -17.43 -6.40
CA VAL A 228 0.48 -17.16 -5.44
C VAL A 228 1.60 -16.41 -6.14
N ARG A 229 1.62 -15.09 -6.01
CA ARG A 229 2.66 -14.23 -6.58
C ARG A 229 3.90 -14.24 -5.70
N THR A 230 5.08 -14.31 -6.31
CA THR A 230 6.35 -14.07 -5.65
C THR A 230 6.71 -12.58 -5.74
N HIS A 231 6.94 -11.94 -4.59
CA HIS A 231 7.28 -10.53 -4.56
C HIS A 231 8.71 -10.30 -5.10
N PRO A 232 8.91 -9.45 -6.14
CA PRO A 232 10.17 -9.36 -6.89
C PRO A 232 11.36 -8.84 -6.08
N VAL A 233 11.11 -8.13 -4.96
CA VAL A 233 12.17 -7.58 -4.10
C VAL A 233 12.48 -8.50 -2.92
N THR A 234 11.48 -9.13 -2.33
CA THR A 234 11.64 -9.92 -1.09
C THR A 234 11.67 -11.44 -1.30
N GLY A 235 11.19 -11.92 -2.45
CA GLY A 235 10.99 -13.34 -2.70
C GLY A 235 9.85 -13.97 -1.87
N ARG A 236 9.12 -13.17 -1.06
CA ARG A 236 8.00 -13.67 -0.26
C ARG A 236 6.78 -13.91 -1.13
N LYS A 237 6.00 -14.94 -0.77
CA LYS A 237 4.78 -15.31 -1.46
C LYS A 237 3.58 -14.54 -0.89
N SER A 238 2.68 -14.09 -1.76
CA SER A 238 1.43 -13.41 -1.43
C SER A 238 0.27 -14.00 -2.22
N ILE A 239 -0.95 -13.95 -1.66
CA ILE A 239 -2.18 -14.25 -2.39
C ILE A 239 -2.42 -13.10 -3.37
N TYR A 240 -2.55 -13.41 -4.68
CA TYR A 240 -2.70 -12.39 -5.73
C TYR A 240 -4.03 -12.49 -6.48
N VAL A 241 -5.07 -12.96 -5.82
CA VAL A 241 -6.46 -12.93 -6.31
C VAL A 241 -7.27 -11.94 -5.47
N ASN A 242 -8.26 -11.29 -6.09
CA ASN A 242 -9.13 -10.32 -5.40
C ASN A 242 -10.56 -10.39 -5.94
N ALA A 243 -11.52 -9.98 -5.12
CA ALA A 243 -12.94 -10.10 -5.43
C ALA A 243 -13.42 -9.16 -6.56
N LEU A 244 -12.65 -8.10 -6.89
CA LEU A 244 -13.06 -7.11 -7.89
C LEU A 244 -12.73 -7.55 -9.33
N PHE A 245 -11.61 -8.23 -9.53
CA PHE A 245 -11.10 -8.51 -10.87
C PHE A 245 -10.91 -10.00 -11.17
N THR A 246 -10.84 -10.88 -10.16
CA THR A 246 -10.64 -12.32 -10.37
C THR A 246 -11.96 -13.01 -10.65
N VAL A 247 -12.07 -13.65 -11.81
CA VAL A 247 -13.32 -14.25 -12.30
C VAL A 247 -13.26 -15.78 -12.42
N GLY A 248 -12.10 -16.39 -12.23
CA GLY A 248 -11.96 -17.85 -12.34
C GLY A 248 -10.54 -18.34 -12.06
N ILE A 249 -10.36 -19.64 -12.14
CA ILE A 249 -9.05 -20.32 -12.08
C ILE A 249 -8.86 -21.10 -13.39
N GLU A 250 -7.70 -20.96 -14.00
CA GLU A 250 -7.36 -21.61 -15.26
C GLU A 250 -7.48 -23.15 -15.14
N GLY A 251 -8.18 -23.78 -16.08
CA GLY A 251 -8.41 -25.22 -16.08
C GLY A 251 -9.47 -25.74 -15.11
N MET A 252 -10.16 -24.87 -14.36
CA MET A 252 -11.28 -25.25 -13.48
C MET A 252 -12.61 -24.74 -14.02
N THR A 253 -13.68 -25.48 -13.75
CA THR A 253 -15.05 -24.97 -13.93
C THR A 253 -15.39 -23.98 -12.82
N ASP A 254 -16.39 -23.11 -13.02
CA ASP A 254 -16.83 -22.14 -12.01
C ASP A 254 -17.22 -22.84 -10.70
N ALA A 255 -17.89 -24.00 -10.78
CA ALA A 255 -18.29 -24.79 -9.61
C ALA A 255 -17.09 -25.33 -8.80
N GLN A 256 -15.94 -25.51 -9.45
CA GLN A 256 -14.69 -25.92 -8.79
C GLN A 256 -13.89 -24.73 -8.26
N ALA A 257 -13.83 -23.66 -9.05
CA ALA A 257 -13.04 -22.47 -8.73
C ALA A 257 -13.66 -21.64 -7.61
N GLN A 258 -14.98 -21.38 -7.66
CA GLN A 258 -15.65 -20.44 -6.77
C GLN A 258 -15.46 -20.75 -5.28
N PRO A 259 -15.64 -21.99 -4.79
CA PRO A 259 -15.43 -22.28 -3.36
C PRO A 259 -13.99 -22.06 -2.89
N LEU A 260 -13.01 -22.18 -3.79
CA LEU A 260 -11.60 -21.91 -3.49
C LEU A 260 -11.32 -20.41 -3.50
N LEU A 261 -11.81 -19.69 -4.51
CA LEU A 261 -11.69 -18.23 -4.59
C LEU A 261 -12.35 -17.54 -3.39
N ASP A 262 -13.55 -17.98 -2.98
CA ASP A 262 -14.24 -17.42 -1.81
C ASP A 262 -13.40 -17.55 -0.53
N LYS A 263 -12.73 -18.68 -0.32
CA LYS A 263 -11.81 -18.86 0.80
C LYS A 263 -10.61 -17.92 0.71
N LEU A 264 -10.05 -17.71 -0.47
CA LEU A 264 -8.91 -16.84 -0.68
C LEU A 264 -9.32 -15.36 -0.51
N PHE A 265 -10.47 -14.95 -1.06
CA PHE A 265 -11.00 -13.58 -0.87
C PHE A 265 -11.28 -13.27 0.61
N ALA A 266 -11.81 -14.23 1.35
CA ALA A 266 -12.07 -14.08 2.78
C ALA A 266 -10.79 -13.83 3.61
N THR A 267 -9.60 -14.15 3.10
CA THR A 267 -8.36 -13.89 3.84
C THR A 267 -8.07 -12.40 4.02
N ALA A 268 -8.42 -11.57 3.02
CA ALA A 268 -8.25 -10.12 3.10
C ALA A 268 -9.16 -9.48 4.18
N THR A 269 -10.25 -10.16 4.56
CA THR A 269 -11.20 -9.65 5.56
C THR A 269 -10.81 -9.96 7.01
N ARG A 270 -9.71 -10.69 7.25
CA ARG A 270 -9.26 -11.05 8.61
C ARG A 270 -8.60 -9.85 9.30
N PRO A 271 -9.11 -9.42 10.47
CA PRO A 271 -8.60 -8.24 11.18
C PRO A 271 -7.10 -8.29 11.49
N GLU A 272 -6.55 -9.48 11.72
CA GLU A 272 -5.13 -9.67 12.06
C GLU A 272 -4.19 -9.29 10.91
N TYR A 273 -4.69 -9.24 9.68
CA TYR A 273 -3.91 -8.88 8.49
C TYR A 273 -4.13 -7.45 8.03
N GLN A 274 -4.97 -6.67 8.74
CA GLN A 274 -5.44 -5.38 8.30
C GLN A 274 -4.88 -4.22 9.13
N CYS A 275 -4.85 -3.04 8.49
CA CYS A 275 -4.93 -1.77 9.17
C CYS A 275 -6.04 -0.91 8.56
N ARG A 276 -6.64 -0.02 9.35
CA ARG A 276 -7.61 0.98 8.91
C ARG A 276 -7.00 2.36 9.06
N PHE A 277 -6.96 3.11 7.96
CA PHE A 277 -6.40 4.44 7.91
C PHE A 277 -7.50 5.49 7.83
N GLN A 278 -7.56 6.34 8.85
CA GLN A 278 -8.43 7.51 8.88
C GLN A 278 -7.73 8.67 8.18
N TRP A 279 -8.36 9.16 7.13
CA TRP A 279 -7.84 10.26 6.35
C TRP A 279 -8.00 11.59 7.09
N ARG A 280 -7.04 12.47 6.87
CA ARG A 280 -7.10 13.91 7.12
C ARG A 280 -6.65 14.61 5.86
N GLU A 281 -7.06 15.86 5.66
CA GLU A 281 -6.55 16.65 4.54
C GLU A 281 -5.01 16.66 4.55
N SER A 282 -4.41 16.62 3.37
CA SER A 282 -2.96 16.53 3.21
C SER A 282 -2.30 15.24 3.75
N SER A 283 -3.09 14.19 4.09
CA SER A 283 -2.53 12.85 4.31
C SER A 283 -2.23 12.18 2.98
N ILE A 284 -1.15 11.41 2.96
CA ILE A 284 -0.75 10.59 1.80
C ILE A 284 -0.65 9.14 2.24
N ALA A 285 -1.15 8.22 1.41
CA ALA A 285 -0.88 6.79 1.49
C ALA A 285 -0.10 6.35 0.26
N PHE A 286 0.96 5.55 0.45
CA PHE A 286 1.70 4.87 -0.59
C PHE A 286 1.70 3.38 -0.29
N TRP A 287 1.06 2.57 -1.15
CA TRP A 287 0.96 1.12 -0.95
C TRP A 287 1.65 0.32 -2.05
N ASP A 288 2.16 -0.85 -1.66
CA ASP A 288 2.74 -1.85 -2.53
C ASP A 288 1.62 -2.78 -3.05
N ASN A 289 1.19 -2.54 -4.27
CA ASN A 289 0.10 -3.28 -4.90
C ASN A 289 0.43 -4.75 -5.19
N ARG A 290 1.70 -5.12 -5.07
CA ARG A 290 2.20 -6.49 -5.29
C ARG A 290 1.96 -7.42 -4.09
N ALA A 291 1.70 -6.83 -2.91
CA ALA A 291 1.56 -7.56 -1.65
C ALA A 291 0.44 -7.06 -0.75
N ALA A 292 -0.30 -6.02 -1.15
CA ALA A 292 -1.42 -5.48 -0.41
C ALA A 292 -2.71 -5.46 -1.23
N GLN A 293 -3.83 -5.68 -0.56
CA GLN A 293 -5.16 -5.31 -1.05
C GLN A 293 -5.67 -4.12 -0.25
N HIS A 294 -6.62 -3.39 -0.81
CA HIS A 294 -7.28 -2.29 -0.12
C HIS A 294 -8.79 -2.28 -0.36
N TYR A 295 -9.48 -1.57 0.53
CA TYR A 295 -10.93 -1.42 0.55
C TYR A 295 -11.25 0.02 0.94
N ALA A 296 -11.88 0.78 0.06
CA ALA A 296 -12.32 2.15 0.34
C ALA A 296 -13.75 2.12 0.89
N THR A 297 -13.97 2.62 2.12
CA THR A 297 -15.33 2.70 2.66
C THR A 297 -16.15 3.77 1.93
N ALA A 298 -17.44 3.49 1.71
CA ALA A 298 -18.39 4.42 1.09
C ALA A 298 -19.34 5.06 2.14
N ASP A 299 -19.01 4.93 3.42
CA ASP A 299 -19.82 5.31 4.59
C ASP A 299 -19.89 6.83 4.84
N TYR A 300 -19.30 7.63 3.98
CA TYR A 300 -19.27 9.09 4.07
C TYR A 300 -20.32 9.82 3.20
N TYR A 301 -20.92 9.10 2.24
CA TYR A 301 -21.92 9.73 1.36
C TYR A 301 -23.11 10.28 2.15
N PRO A 302 -23.64 11.49 1.86
CA PRO A 302 -23.35 12.33 0.68
C PRO A 302 -22.25 13.41 0.86
N HIS A 303 -21.39 13.29 1.88
CA HIS A 303 -20.35 14.27 2.14
C HIS A 303 -19.25 14.23 1.08
N GLU A 304 -18.65 15.38 0.82
CA GLU A 304 -17.63 15.52 -0.21
C GLU A 304 -16.32 14.84 0.18
N ARG A 305 -15.75 14.09 -0.77
CA ARG A 305 -14.43 13.47 -0.67
C ARG A 305 -13.68 13.65 -1.98
N LEU A 306 -12.53 14.35 -1.94
CA LEU A 306 -11.66 14.63 -3.09
C LEU A 306 -10.27 14.07 -2.83
N MET A 307 -9.83 13.15 -3.68
CA MET A 307 -8.53 12.52 -3.63
C MET A 307 -7.84 12.63 -4.99
N GLU A 308 -6.51 12.62 -4.99
CA GLU A 308 -5.70 12.55 -6.20
C GLU A 308 -4.72 11.39 -6.10
N ARG A 309 -4.64 10.56 -7.13
CA ARG A 309 -3.81 9.35 -7.18
C ARG A 309 -2.81 9.38 -8.32
N ALA A 310 -1.53 9.19 -8.01
CA ALA A 310 -0.49 8.83 -8.96
C ALA A 310 -0.27 7.31 -8.88
N THR A 311 -0.24 6.64 -10.04
CA THR A 311 -0.06 5.19 -10.15
C THR A 311 1.28 4.90 -10.81
N ILE A 312 2.09 4.02 -10.20
CA ILE A 312 3.42 3.66 -10.67
C ILE A 312 3.33 2.36 -11.46
N GLU A 313 3.85 2.35 -12.70
CA GLU A 313 3.92 1.15 -13.54
C GLU A 313 4.63 0.00 -12.80
N GLY A 314 4.12 -1.21 -13.00
CA GLY A 314 4.63 -2.40 -12.33
C GLY A 314 5.22 -3.43 -13.26
N ASP A 315 5.35 -4.64 -12.74
CA ASP A 315 5.95 -5.80 -13.39
C ASP A 315 4.91 -6.88 -13.70
N THR A 316 5.27 -7.81 -14.57
CA THR A 316 4.47 -9.03 -14.78
C THR A 316 4.54 -9.92 -13.54
N PRO A 317 3.39 -10.30 -12.94
CA PRO A 317 3.36 -11.20 -11.78
C PRO A 317 3.94 -12.59 -12.09
N VAL A 318 4.79 -13.09 -11.17
CA VAL A 318 5.40 -14.44 -11.26
C VAL A 318 5.28 -15.19 -9.95
#